data_ee7d82958e498ae6e4e041e5f37121a8
#
_entry.id   ee7d82958e498ae6e4e041e5f37121a8
#
_cell.length_a   1.000
_cell.length_b   1.000
_cell.length_c   1.000
_cell.angle_alpha   90.00
_cell.angle_beta   90.00
_cell.angle_gamma   90.00
#
_symmetry.space_group_name_H-M   'P 1'
#
loop_
_entity.id
_entity.type
_entity.pdbx_description
1 polymer ?
#
loop_
_entity_poly.entity_id
_entity_poly.type
_entity_poly.pdbx_seq_one_letter_code
_entity_poly.pdbx_strand_id
1 'polypeptide(L)'
;MDPRLKTVLDDVDHINTINNQKRLAKEKFYEGIVIFYNGGKFTINTAFVSFISTIDATFITDDNDVPVKIENINDFRKLVTTTYFAETEKYFNEYSKLISSSKDVEDLLSV
;
A
#
# COMPACT_ATOMS: atom_id res chain seq x y z
N MET A 1 39.24 -9.81 12.13
CA MET A 1 37.99 -10.32 11.58
C MET A 1 38.25 -10.93 10.21
N ASP A 2 37.73 -12.11 9.95
CA ASP A 2 37.86 -12.75 8.64
C ASP A 2 37.12 -11.88 7.59
N PRO A 3 37.77 -11.49 6.48
CA PRO A 3 37.13 -10.72 5.43
C PRO A 3 35.86 -11.37 4.85
N ARG A 4 35.79 -12.69 4.81
CA ARG A 4 34.62 -13.43 4.34
C ARG A 4 33.43 -13.25 5.27
N LEU A 5 33.64 -13.26 6.57
CA LEU A 5 32.60 -13.06 7.58
C LEU A 5 32.03 -11.65 7.48
N LYS A 6 32.89 -10.64 7.30
CA LYS A 6 32.46 -9.26 7.13
C LYS A 6 31.56 -9.10 5.91
N THR A 7 31.91 -9.70 4.76
CA THR A 7 31.09 -9.64 3.53
C THR A 7 29.73 -10.26 3.74
N VAL A 8 29.65 -11.41 4.41
CA VAL A 8 28.37 -12.08 4.71
C VAL A 8 27.49 -11.21 5.61
N LEU A 9 28.06 -10.57 6.62
CA LEU A 9 27.33 -9.69 7.52
C LEU A 9 26.80 -8.45 6.78
N ASP A 10 27.60 -7.86 5.88
CA ASP A 10 27.18 -6.73 5.06
C ASP A 10 26.00 -7.11 4.14
N ASP A 11 26.01 -8.30 3.54
CA ASP A 11 24.92 -8.81 2.69
C ASP A 11 23.66 -9.06 3.49
N VAL A 12 23.75 -9.61 4.70
CA VAL A 12 22.62 -9.82 5.60
C VAL A 12 22.00 -8.46 6.00
N ASP A 13 22.83 -7.48 6.33
CA ASP A 13 22.35 -6.13 6.66
C ASP A 13 21.62 -5.48 5.49
N HIS A 14 22.10 -5.69 4.26
CA HIS A 14 21.45 -5.18 3.05
C HIS A 14 20.08 -5.82 2.84
N ILE A 15 19.95 -7.15 3.02
CA ILE A 15 18.67 -7.87 2.94
C ILE A 15 17.69 -7.36 4.00
N ASN A 16 18.15 -7.16 5.23
CA ASN A 16 17.33 -6.62 6.31
C ASN A 16 16.84 -5.21 5.99
N THR A 17 17.68 -4.38 5.37
CA THR A 17 17.31 -3.04 4.93
C THR A 17 16.22 -3.09 3.86
N ILE A 18 16.34 -3.99 2.87
CA ILE A 18 15.32 -4.19 1.83
C ILE A 18 14.00 -4.63 2.46
N ASN A 19 14.01 -5.60 3.37
CA ASN A 19 12.81 -6.07 4.05
C ASN A 19 12.14 -4.96 4.86
N ASN A 20 12.93 -4.11 5.51
CA ASN A 20 12.41 -2.95 6.23
C ASN A 20 11.77 -1.94 5.27
N GLN A 21 12.38 -1.71 4.11
CA GLN A 21 11.83 -0.82 3.09
C GLN A 21 10.53 -1.37 2.48
N LYS A 22 10.43 -2.69 2.30
CA LYS A 22 9.17 -3.34 1.89
C LYS A 22 8.04 -3.08 2.90
N ARG A 23 8.36 -3.19 4.19
CA ARG A 23 7.40 -2.90 5.26
C ARG A 23 6.94 -1.45 5.24
N LEU A 24 7.88 -0.52 5.06
CA LEU A 24 7.58 0.91 4.98
C LEU A 24 6.73 1.25 3.74
N ALA A 25 7.01 0.63 2.60
CA ALA A 25 6.21 0.79 1.39
C ALA A 25 4.77 0.33 1.60
N LYS A 26 4.59 -0.79 2.29
CA LYS A 26 3.28 -1.31 2.66
C LYS A 26 2.52 -0.37 3.61
N GLU A 27 3.21 0.18 4.59
CA GLU A 27 2.64 1.16 5.52
C GLU A 27 2.18 2.42 4.79
N LYS A 28 2.99 2.93 3.86
CA LYS A 28 2.60 4.07 3.01
C LYS A 28 1.36 3.78 2.18
N PHE A 29 1.26 2.56 1.64
CA PHE A 29 0.08 2.13 0.89
C PHE A 29 -1.17 2.16 1.77
N TYR A 30 -1.10 1.60 2.98
CA TYR A 30 -2.22 1.60 3.90
C TYR A 30 -2.64 3.01 4.35
N GLU A 31 -1.69 3.94 4.47
CA GLU A 31 -1.99 5.35 4.73
C GLU A 31 -2.63 6.03 3.52
N GLY A 32 -2.13 5.72 2.33
CA GLY A 32 -2.60 6.32 1.08
C GLY A 32 -4.02 5.93 0.68
N ILE A 33 -4.50 4.77 1.11
CA ILE A 33 -5.87 4.31 0.82
C ILE A 33 -6.89 4.76 1.86
N VAL A 34 -6.52 5.68 2.74
CA VAL A 34 -7.46 6.33 3.67
C VAL A 34 -7.87 7.67 3.07
N ILE A 35 -9.18 7.89 2.92
CA ILE A 35 -9.71 9.16 2.47
C ILE A 35 -10.65 9.74 3.52
N PHE A 36 -10.81 11.07 3.48
CA PHE A 36 -11.74 11.79 4.33
C PHE A 36 -12.77 12.46 3.42
N TYR A 37 -14.04 12.21 3.70
CA TYR A 37 -15.15 12.73 2.91
C TYR A 37 -16.31 13.08 3.84
N ASN A 38 -16.79 14.32 3.76
CA ASN A 38 -17.90 14.83 4.57
C ASN A 38 -17.79 14.49 6.06
N GLY A 39 -16.58 14.63 6.61
CA GLY A 39 -16.30 14.35 8.02
C GLY A 39 -16.11 12.89 8.37
N GLY A 40 -16.24 12.00 7.40
CA GLY A 40 -16.03 10.57 7.59
C GLY A 40 -14.63 10.12 7.15
N LYS A 41 -14.14 9.08 7.79
CA LYS A 41 -12.86 8.42 7.43
C LYS A 41 -13.15 7.08 6.80
N PHE A 42 -12.64 6.88 5.58
CA PHE A 42 -12.86 5.65 4.82
C PHE A 42 -11.53 5.00 4.43
N THR A 43 -11.37 3.74 4.82
CA THR A 43 -10.26 2.92 4.33
C THR A 43 -10.75 2.20 3.07
N ILE A 44 -10.25 2.64 1.91
CA ILE A 44 -10.71 2.15 0.60
C ILE A 44 -9.90 0.93 0.15
N ASN A 45 -10.06 -0.17 0.88
CA ASN A 45 -9.49 -1.46 0.50
C ASN A 45 -10.29 -2.12 -0.63
N THR A 46 -9.88 -3.32 -1.08
CA THR A 46 -10.56 -4.03 -2.16
C THR A 46 -12.02 -4.33 -1.86
N ALA A 47 -12.33 -4.68 -0.62
CA ALA A 47 -13.71 -4.94 -0.19
C ALA A 47 -14.57 -3.68 -0.29
N PHE A 48 -14.03 -2.53 0.10
CA PHE A 48 -14.74 -1.25 0.01
C PHE A 48 -14.94 -0.83 -1.45
N VAL A 49 -13.91 -0.96 -2.30
CA VAL A 49 -14.03 -0.64 -3.73
C VAL A 49 -15.12 -1.50 -4.38
N SER A 50 -15.14 -2.79 -4.08
CA SER A 50 -16.15 -3.71 -4.58
C SER A 50 -17.55 -3.33 -4.08
N PHE A 51 -17.69 -3.00 -2.80
CA PHE A 51 -18.94 -2.57 -2.19
C PHE A 51 -19.48 -1.30 -2.85
N ILE A 52 -18.63 -0.27 -2.97
CA ILE A 52 -19.07 1.04 -3.50
C ILE A 52 -19.43 0.99 -4.99
N SER A 53 -18.86 0.03 -5.73
CA SER A 53 -19.15 -0.09 -7.17
C SER A 53 -20.51 -0.71 -7.46
N THR A 54 -21.15 -1.35 -6.47
CA THR A 54 -22.42 -2.07 -6.65
C THR A 54 -23.61 -1.42 -5.95
N ILE A 55 -23.39 -0.42 -5.08
CA ILE A 55 -24.46 0.22 -4.33
C ILE A 55 -24.85 1.57 -4.95
N ASP A 56 -26.11 1.96 -4.72
CA ASP A 56 -26.62 3.28 -5.05
C ASP A 56 -27.22 3.87 -3.76
N ALA A 57 -26.34 4.35 -2.89
CA ALA A 57 -26.71 4.80 -1.54
C ALA A 57 -26.47 6.28 -1.37
N THR A 58 -27.33 6.93 -0.57
CA THR A 58 -27.17 8.32 -0.15
C THR A 58 -26.39 8.43 1.15
N PHE A 59 -26.41 7.38 1.97
CA PHE A 59 -25.71 7.33 3.26
C PHE A 59 -24.93 6.02 3.36
N ILE A 60 -23.69 6.13 3.84
CA ILE A 60 -22.85 4.96 4.18
C ILE A 60 -22.18 5.23 5.53
N THR A 61 -21.81 4.16 6.24
CA THR A 61 -21.03 4.30 7.47
C THR A 61 -19.55 4.35 7.16
N ASP A 62 -18.82 5.18 7.89
CA ASP A 62 -17.38 5.26 7.78
C ASP A 62 -16.68 4.17 8.62
N ASP A 63 -15.33 4.23 8.73
CA ASP A 63 -14.55 3.26 9.51
C ASP A 63 -14.93 3.23 10.99
N ASN A 64 -15.52 4.30 11.51
CA ASN A 64 -15.95 4.44 12.91
C ASN A 64 -17.46 4.23 13.10
N ASP A 65 -18.12 3.63 12.10
CA ASP A 65 -19.57 3.38 12.09
C ASP A 65 -20.42 4.67 12.17
N VAL A 66 -19.84 5.80 11.78
CA VAL A 66 -20.55 7.06 11.70
C VAL A 66 -21.25 7.17 10.34
N PRO A 67 -22.56 7.47 10.30
CA PRO A 67 -23.26 7.63 9.02
C PRO A 67 -22.81 8.92 8.33
N VAL A 68 -22.44 8.79 7.06
CA VAL A 68 -21.93 9.90 6.23
C VAL A 68 -22.81 10.03 5.01
N LYS A 69 -23.24 11.27 4.72
CA LYS A 69 -24.01 11.56 3.54
C LYS A 69 -23.12 11.63 2.31
N ILE A 70 -23.52 10.93 1.26
CA ILE A 70 -22.85 10.94 -0.04
C ILE A 70 -23.66 11.84 -0.97
N GLU A 71 -23.11 13.01 -1.31
CA GLU A 71 -23.77 14.00 -2.15
C GLU A 71 -23.99 13.48 -3.57
N ASN A 72 -22.98 12.84 -4.16
CA ASN A 72 -23.04 12.24 -5.48
C ASN A 72 -22.27 10.93 -5.47
N ILE A 73 -23.01 9.83 -5.58
CA ILE A 73 -22.39 8.49 -5.49
C ILE A 73 -21.43 8.22 -6.66
N ASN A 74 -21.70 8.74 -7.83
CA ASN A 74 -20.83 8.55 -8.99
C ASN A 74 -19.49 9.27 -8.80
N ASP A 75 -19.52 10.50 -8.29
CA ASP A 75 -18.30 11.25 -7.98
C ASP A 75 -17.51 10.58 -6.86
N PHE A 76 -18.20 10.07 -5.85
CA PHE A 76 -17.59 9.34 -4.74
C PHE A 76 -16.93 8.03 -5.24
N ARG A 77 -17.61 7.26 -6.08
CA ARG A 77 -17.03 6.07 -6.73
C ARG A 77 -15.76 6.41 -7.48
N LYS A 78 -15.78 7.51 -8.24
CA LYS A 78 -14.62 7.95 -9.02
C LYS A 78 -13.46 8.31 -8.11
N LEU A 79 -13.71 9.03 -7.02
CA LEU A 79 -12.69 9.38 -6.03
C LEU A 79 -12.08 8.11 -5.41
N VAL A 80 -12.89 7.18 -4.96
CA VAL A 80 -12.47 5.91 -4.37
C VAL A 80 -11.62 5.10 -5.34
N THR A 81 -12.12 4.89 -6.54
CA THR A 81 -11.44 4.08 -7.56
C THR A 81 -10.13 4.71 -8.01
N THR A 82 -10.12 6.01 -8.28
CA THR A 82 -8.93 6.74 -8.71
C THR A 82 -7.85 6.70 -7.62
N THR A 83 -8.23 6.93 -6.37
CA THR A 83 -7.28 6.91 -5.24
C THR A 83 -6.71 5.52 -5.03
N TYR A 84 -7.56 4.50 -5.04
CA TYR A 84 -7.11 3.11 -4.87
C TYR A 84 -6.10 2.71 -5.95
N PHE A 85 -6.40 2.96 -7.22
CA PHE A 85 -5.51 2.59 -8.31
C PHE A 85 -4.22 3.40 -8.32
N ALA A 86 -4.26 4.69 -7.98
CA ALA A 86 -3.07 5.52 -7.88
C ALA A 86 -2.13 5.03 -6.76
N GLU A 87 -2.67 4.72 -5.59
CA GLU A 87 -1.88 4.23 -4.46
C GLU A 87 -1.34 2.82 -4.71
N THR A 88 -2.12 1.95 -5.35
CA THR A 88 -1.68 0.61 -5.72
C THR A 88 -0.53 0.67 -6.72
N GLU A 89 -0.60 1.58 -7.70
CA GLU A 89 0.48 1.77 -8.68
C GLU A 89 1.77 2.25 -8.03
N LYS A 90 1.69 3.20 -7.11
CA LYS A 90 2.84 3.66 -6.33
C LYS A 90 3.48 2.50 -5.55
N TYR A 91 2.66 1.72 -4.88
CA TYR A 91 3.13 0.57 -4.11
C TYR A 91 3.79 -0.46 -5.02
N PHE A 92 3.16 -0.77 -6.16
CA PHE A 92 3.73 -1.70 -7.16
C PHE A 92 5.11 -1.24 -7.62
N ASN A 93 5.25 0.03 -7.96
CA ASN A 93 6.52 0.58 -8.44
C ASN A 93 7.62 0.52 -7.37
N GLU A 94 7.30 0.89 -6.13
CA GLU A 94 8.25 0.83 -5.02
C GLU A 94 8.65 -0.62 -4.71
N TYR A 95 7.67 -1.52 -4.66
CA TYR A 95 7.89 -2.93 -4.38
C TYR A 95 8.74 -3.60 -5.46
N SER A 96 8.48 -3.29 -6.73
CA SER A 96 9.23 -3.83 -7.86
C SER A 96 10.70 -3.45 -7.82
N LYS A 97 11.02 -2.21 -7.44
CA LYS A 97 12.40 -1.76 -7.25
C LYS A 97 13.10 -2.54 -6.14
N LEU A 98 12.41 -2.78 -5.05
CA LEU A 98 12.96 -3.51 -3.91
C LEU A 98 13.18 -4.99 -4.23
N ILE A 99 12.28 -5.61 -5.01
CA ILE A 99 12.45 -6.99 -5.47
C ILE A 99 13.66 -7.12 -6.40
N SER A 100 13.86 -6.19 -7.32
CA SER A 100 15.04 -6.19 -8.17
C SER A 100 16.33 -6.11 -7.36
N SER A 101 16.40 -5.24 -6.35
CA SER A 101 17.54 -5.13 -5.45
C SER A 101 17.76 -6.41 -4.64
N SER A 102 16.69 -7.02 -4.13
CA SER A 102 16.74 -8.28 -3.38
C SER A 102 17.24 -9.42 -4.25
N LYS A 103 16.77 -9.52 -5.49
CA LYS A 103 17.18 -10.54 -6.46
C LYS A 103 18.66 -10.41 -6.79
N ASP A 104 19.16 -9.19 -6.98
CA ASP A 104 20.58 -8.95 -7.25
C ASP A 104 21.45 -9.44 -6.08
N VAL A 105 21.02 -9.22 -4.84
CA VAL A 105 21.73 -9.71 -3.65
C VAL A 105 21.67 -11.24 -3.57
N GLU A 106 20.53 -11.85 -3.84
CA GLU A 106 20.39 -13.32 -3.87
C GLU A 106 21.30 -13.95 -4.93
N ASP A 107 21.38 -13.36 -6.12
CA ASP A 107 22.26 -13.81 -7.19
C ASP A 107 23.74 -13.75 -6.75
N LEU A 108 24.13 -12.72 -6.01
CA LEU A 108 25.47 -12.61 -5.44
C LEU A 108 25.76 -13.67 -4.37
N LEU A 109 24.76 -14.00 -3.54
CA LEU A 109 24.90 -15.00 -2.48
C LEU A 109 24.88 -16.42 -2.99
N SER A 110 24.28 -16.70 -4.15
CA SER A 110 24.17 -18.03 -4.73
C SER A 110 25.43 -18.47 -5.51
N VAL A 111 26.38 -17.57 -5.65
CA VAL A 111 27.68 -17.82 -6.29
C VAL A 111 28.74 -18.12 -5.23
#